data_6bd3ef1e61305cfbcd5d5df3722ca319
#
_entry.id   6bd3ef1e61305cfbcd5d5df3722ca319
#
_cell.length_a   1.000
_cell.length_b   1.000
_cell.length_c   1.000
_cell.angle_alpha   90.00
_cell.angle_beta   90.00
_cell.angle_gamma   90.00
#
_symmetry.space_group_name_H-M   'P 1'
#
loop_
_entity.id
_entity.type
_entity.pdbx_description
1 polymer ?
#
loop_
_entity_poly.entity_id
_entity_poly.type
_entity_poly.pdbx_seq_one_letter_code
_entity_poly.pdbx_strand_id
1 'polypeptide(L)'
;MILLLGGTAETARLSAAIAEAGYEVLVSTATEIPLPLGDGASVFRRAGPLDVDAMVSLVRERGVRAIVDATHPYASGAHDTARQAAARADVPCLVLVRPAAIREGDDVRVASGHEEAARLAVSFDAP
;
A
#
# COMPACT_ATOMS: atom_id res chain seq x y z
N MET A 1 12.37 -2.51 13.27
CA MET A 1 11.21 -3.06 12.54
C MET A 1 10.73 -2.04 11.49
N ILE A 2 10.29 -2.52 10.35
CA ILE A 2 9.65 -1.72 9.29
C ILE A 2 8.17 -2.11 9.23
N LEU A 3 7.29 -1.12 9.16
CA LEU A 3 5.86 -1.35 8.93
C LEU A 3 5.60 -1.27 7.42
N LEU A 4 5.20 -2.38 6.82
CA LEU A 4 4.83 -2.46 5.41
C LEU A 4 3.31 -2.50 5.28
N LEU A 5 2.72 -1.46 4.73
CA LEU A 5 1.30 -1.43 4.38
C LEU A 5 1.14 -2.10 3.01
N GLY A 6 0.45 -3.23 3.00
CA GLY A 6 0.38 -4.11 1.85
C GLY A 6 -1.05 -4.39 1.40
N GLY A 7 -1.20 -5.50 0.69
CA GLY A 7 -2.46 -5.94 0.09
C GLY A 7 -2.41 -5.98 -1.43
N THR A 8 -1.25 -5.73 -2.02
CA THR A 8 -1.01 -5.78 -3.46
C THR A 8 -0.02 -6.89 -3.81
N ALA A 9 0.13 -7.17 -5.11
CA ALA A 9 1.02 -8.22 -5.60
C ALA A 9 2.50 -8.00 -5.22
N GLU A 10 2.91 -6.76 -5.01
CA GLU A 10 4.29 -6.44 -4.63
C GLU A 10 4.61 -6.67 -3.15
N THR A 11 3.60 -6.86 -2.31
CA THR A 11 3.77 -6.99 -0.85
C THR A 11 4.74 -8.11 -0.48
N ALA A 12 4.62 -9.27 -1.12
CA ALA A 12 5.49 -10.42 -0.85
C ALA A 12 6.95 -10.13 -1.22
N ARG A 13 7.21 -9.51 -2.37
CA ARG A 13 8.56 -9.15 -2.81
C ARG A 13 9.20 -8.09 -1.91
N LEU A 14 8.43 -7.09 -1.51
CA LEU A 14 8.91 -6.04 -0.61
C LEU A 14 9.23 -6.59 0.77
N SER A 15 8.36 -7.43 1.33
CA SER A 15 8.60 -8.04 2.64
C SER A 15 9.86 -8.90 2.63
N ALA A 16 10.06 -9.69 1.58
CA ALA A 16 11.27 -10.50 1.41
C ALA A 16 12.52 -9.62 1.30
N ALA A 17 12.49 -8.58 0.46
CA ALA A 17 13.62 -7.67 0.30
C ALA A 17 13.99 -6.93 1.59
N ILE A 18 13.00 -6.50 2.38
CA ILE A 18 13.23 -5.85 3.68
C ILE A 18 13.87 -6.84 4.65
N ALA A 19 13.36 -8.08 4.70
CA ALA A 19 13.91 -9.13 5.57
C ALA A 19 15.34 -9.53 5.16
N GLU A 20 15.61 -9.67 3.87
CA GLU A 20 16.94 -9.95 3.32
C GLU A 20 17.95 -8.82 3.62
N ALA A 21 17.47 -7.59 3.71
CA ALA A 21 18.29 -6.44 4.13
C ALA A 21 18.58 -6.43 5.65
N GLY A 22 18.09 -7.40 6.40
CA GLY A 22 18.36 -7.56 7.84
C GLY A 22 17.39 -6.84 8.76
N TYR A 23 16.22 -6.43 8.26
CA TYR A 23 15.19 -5.78 9.06
C TYR A 23 14.03 -6.74 9.37
N GLU A 24 13.49 -6.62 10.57
CA GLU A 24 12.18 -7.18 10.85
C GLU A 24 11.11 -6.36 10.13
N VAL A 25 10.13 -7.04 9.53
CA VAL A 25 9.03 -6.41 8.81
C VAL A 25 7.68 -6.87 9.37
N LEU A 26 6.83 -5.91 9.69
CA LEU A 26 5.43 -6.14 10.03
C LEU A 26 4.57 -5.79 8.82
N VAL A 27 4.03 -6.79 8.17
CA VAL A 27 3.10 -6.62 7.05
C VAL A 27 1.70 -6.40 7.59
N SER A 28 1.11 -5.25 7.26
CA SER A 28 -0.25 -4.88 7.65
C SER A 28 -1.15 -4.79 6.43
N THR A 29 -2.25 -5.52 6.45
CA THR A 29 -3.30 -5.46 5.43
C THR A 29 -4.63 -5.06 6.05
N ALA A 30 -5.47 -4.35 5.30
CA ALA A 30 -6.79 -3.93 5.79
C ALA A 30 -7.74 -5.11 6.03
N THR A 31 -7.57 -6.18 5.26
CA THR A 31 -8.36 -7.41 5.34
C THR A 31 -7.44 -8.63 5.44
N GLU A 32 -8.00 -9.75 5.87
CA GLU A 32 -7.31 -11.03 5.81
C GLU A 32 -7.20 -11.50 4.37
N ILE A 33 -6.04 -11.23 3.76
CA ILE A 33 -5.73 -11.70 2.41
C ILE A 33 -4.65 -12.78 2.53
N PRO A 34 -4.83 -13.95 1.89
CA PRO A 34 -3.75 -14.92 1.78
C PRO A 34 -2.62 -14.33 0.94
N LEU A 35 -1.56 -13.91 1.59
CA LEU A 35 -0.34 -13.47 0.92
C LEU A 35 0.73 -14.53 1.10
N PRO A 36 1.44 -14.93 0.06
CA PRO A 36 2.56 -15.87 0.15
C PRO A 36 3.80 -15.15 0.72
N LEU A 37 3.67 -14.68 1.94
CA LEU A 37 4.81 -14.15 2.69
C LEU A 37 5.64 -15.34 3.12
N GLY A 38 6.95 -15.33 2.88
CA GLY A 38 7.84 -16.39 3.30
C GLY A 38 7.77 -16.63 4.82
N ASP A 39 8.12 -17.85 5.25
CA ASP A 39 8.15 -18.27 6.66
C ASP A 39 9.36 -17.72 7.44
N GLY A 40 9.94 -16.63 6.98
CA GLY A 40 11.09 -16.00 7.61
C GLY A 40 10.79 -15.52 9.03
N ALA A 41 11.69 -15.85 9.97
CA ALA A 41 11.57 -15.42 11.37
C ALA A 41 11.48 -13.89 11.56
N SER A 42 11.81 -13.12 10.53
CA SER A 42 11.78 -11.65 10.54
C SER A 42 10.51 -11.05 9.94
N VAL A 43 9.55 -11.86 9.48
CA VAL A 43 8.32 -11.43 8.84
C VAL A 43 7.14 -11.69 9.75
N PHE A 44 6.47 -10.63 10.16
CA PHE A 44 5.27 -10.67 11.00
C PHE A 44 4.07 -10.18 10.19
N ARG A 45 2.88 -10.62 10.57
CA ARG A 45 1.64 -10.27 9.88
C ARG A 45 0.60 -9.73 10.85
N ARG A 46 -0.17 -8.78 10.38
CA ARG A 46 -1.43 -8.37 10.98
C ARG A 46 -2.46 -8.05 9.91
N ALA A 47 -3.72 -8.24 10.22
CA ALA A 47 -4.86 -7.83 9.38
C ALA A 47 -5.80 -6.94 10.18
N GLY A 48 -6.58 -6.17 9.48
CA GLY A 48 -7.55 -5.23 10.02
C GLY A 48 -7.20 -3.78 9.73
N PRO A 49 -8.21 -2.90 9.62
CA PRO A 49 -8.00 -1.48 9.35
C PRO A 49 -7.22 -0.82 10.50
N LEU A 50 -6.47 0.22 10.14
CA LEU A 50 -5.79 1.11 11.08
C LEU A 50 -6.20 2.55 10.78
N ASP A 51 -6.72 3.24 11.78
CA ASP A 51 -6.78 4.69 11.75
C ASP A 51 -5.43 5.31 12.16
N VAL A 52 -5.34 6.63 12.13
CA VAL A 52 -4.09 7.33 12.44
C VAL A 52 -3.62 7.02 13.86
N ASP A 53 -4.52 7.06 14.84
CA ASP A 53 -4.16 6.85 16.25
C ASP A 53 -3.69 5.41 16.51
N ALA A 54 -4.37 4.42 15.95
CA ALA A 54 -3.98 3.02 16.04
C ALA A 54 -2.62 2.77 15.36
N MET A 55 -2.37 3.42 14.22
CA MET A 55 -1.09 3.28 13.52
C MET A 55 0.05 3.94 14.30
N VAL A 56 -0.16 5.12 14.89
CA VAL A 56 0.82 5.76 15.77
C VAL A 56 1.17 4.88 16.97
N SER A 57 0.15 4.30 17.61
CA SER A 57 0.35 3.38 18.74
C SER A 57 1.16 2.16 18.32
N LEU A 58 0.81 1.55 17.20
CA LEU A 58 1.54 0.41 16.64
C LEU A 58 3.01 0.73 16.35
N VAL A 59 3.27 1.88 15.74
CA VAL A 59 4.64 2.35 15.43
C VAL A 59 5.47 2.47 16.70
N ARG A 60 4.91 3.07 17.74
CA ARG A 60 5.60 3.27 19.03
C ARG A 60 5.80 1.97 19.80
N GLU A 61 4.77 1.16 19.91
CA GLU A 61 4.80 -0.11 20.67
C GLU A 61 5.75 -1.13 20.06
N ARG A 62 5.86 -1.16 18.73
CA ARG A 62 6.71 -2.11 18.00
C ARG A 62 8.10 -1.58 17.66
N GLY A 63 8.41 -0.34 18.02
CA GLY A 63 9.67 0.27 17.65
C GLY A 63 9.87 0.36 16.13
N VAL A 64 8.81 0.69 15.41
CA VAL A 64 8.87 0.86 13.96
C VAL A 64 9.74 2.07 13.62
N ARG A 65 10.67 1.89 12.69
CA ARG A 65 11.64 2.93 12.28
C ARG A 65 11.26 3.63 10.98
N ALA A 66 10.39 3.01 10.18
CA ALA A 66 9.86 3.58 8.95
C ALA A 66 8.55 2.90 8.57
N ILE A 67 7.67 3.64 7.90
CA ILE A 67 6.47 3.11 7.25
C ILE A 67 6.75 3.02 5.75
N VAL A 68 6.49 1.87 5.16
CA VAL A 68 6.52 1.67 3.70
C VAL A 68 5.08 1.48 3.23
N ASP A 69 4.57 2.43 2.48
CA ASP A 69 3.23 2.40 1.92
C ASP A 69 3.25 1.79 0.51
N ALA A 70 2.88 0.53 0.43
CA ALA A 70 2.73 -0.22 -0.81
C ALA A 70 1.26 -0.58 -1.10
N THR A 71 0.33 0.19 -0.55
CA THR A 71 -1.10 0.05 -0.84
C THR A 71 -1.41 0.41 -2.29
N HIS A 72 -2.63 0.09 -2.73
CA HIS A 72 -3.04 0.39 -4.10
C HIS A 72 -2.96 1.91 -4.37
N PRO A 73 -2.53 2.35 -5.57
CA PRO A 73 -2.40 3.78 -5.90
C PRO A 73 -3.65 4.62 -5.65
N TYR A 74 -4.82 4.01 -5.72
CA TYR A 74 -6.11 4.68 -5.47
C TYR A 74 -6.60 4.59 -4.02
N ALA A 75 -5.83 4.02 -3.13
CA ALA A 75 -6.16 3.95 -1.69
C ALA A 75 -5.80 5.28 -0.99
N SER A 76 -6.41 6.38 -1.39
CA SER A 76 -6.09 7.73 -0.89
C SER A 76 -6.21 7.84 0.64
N GLY A 77 -7.23 7.22 1.22
CA GLY A 77 -7.40 7.20 2.67
C GLY A 77 -6.26 6.48 3.40
N ALA A 78 -5.77 5.36 2.86
CA ALA A 78 -4.63 4.64 3.43
C ALA A 78 -3.34 5.46 3.32
N HIS A 79 -3.10 6.12 2.18
CA HIS A 79 -1.95 7.00 1.97
C HIS A 79 -1.95 8.18 2.95
N ASP A 80 -3.09 8.82 3.16
CA ASP A 80 -3.23 9.93 4.10
C ASP A 80 -3.02 9.47 5.55
N THR A 81 -3.59 8.34 5.93
CA THR A 81 -3.40 7.73 7.25
C THR A 81 -1.92 7.44 7.52
N ALA A 82 -1.24 6.82 6.56
CA ALA A 82 0.19 6.49 6.68
C ALA A 82 1.05 7.74 6.87
N ARG A 83 0.82 8.78 6.07
CA ARG A 83 1.57 10.05 6.17
C ARG A 83 1.34 10.76 7.49
N GLN A 84 0.08 10.85 7.94
CA GLN A 84 -0.24 11.48 9.21
C GLN A 84 0.35 10.72 10.40
N ALA A 85 0.24 9.39 10.39
CA ALA A 85 0.80 8.56 11.46
C ALA A 85 2.33 8.66 11.51
N ALA A 86 3.00 8.63 10.37
CA ALA A 86 4.44 8.78 10.27
C ALA A 86 4.91 10.14 10.83
N ALA A 87 4.24 11.22 10.43
CA ALA A 87 4.55 12.57 10.92
C ALA A 87 4.36 12.67 12.44
N ARG A 88 3.27 12.14 12.98
CA ARG A 88 2.98 12.17 14.44
C ARG A 88 3.90 11.27 15.26
N ALA A 89 4.39 10.18 14.67
CA ALA A 89 5.31 9.25 15.32
C ALA A 89 6.79 9.61 15.08
N ASP A 90 7.07 10.63 14.27
CA ASP A 90 8.41 11.08 13.89
C ASP A 90 9.25 9.97 13.23
N VAL A 91 8.62 9.27 12.27
CA VAL A 91 9.28 8.27 11.43
C VAL A 91 9.07 8.59 9.95
N PRO A 92 10.00 8.21 9.06
CA PRO A 92 9.82 8.41 7.63
C PRO A 92 8.68 7.54 7.07
N CYS A 93 7.98 8.08 6.05
CA CYS A 93 7.00 7.36 5.25
C CYS A 93 7.49 7.30 3.80
N LEU A 94 7.73 6.09 3.32
CA LEU A 94 8.14 5.80 1.95
C LEU A 94 6.93 5.28 1.18
N VAL A 95 6.65 5.88 0.04
CA VAL A 95 5.53 5.45 -0.82
C VAL A 95 6.08 4.72 -2.04
N LEU A 96 5.58 3.52 -2.28
CA LEU A 96 5.89 2.79 -3.50
C LEU A 96 5.19 3.42 -4.69
N VAL A 97 5.96 4.04 -5.58
CA VAL A 97 5.47 4.60 -6.83
C VAL A 97 5.66 3.58 -7.94
N ARG A 98 4.57 3.21 -8.61
CA ARG A 98 4.61 2.30 -9.74
C ARG A 98 4.61 3.09 -11.05
N PRO A 99 5.37 2.66 -12.08
CA PRO A 99 5.25 3.23 -13.41
C PRO A 99 3.82 3.05 -13.93
N ALA A 100 3.31 4.05 -14.65
CA ALA A 100 2.04 3.89 -15.34
C ALA A 100 2.16 2.77 -16.38
N ALA A 101 1.31 1.74 -16.24
CA ALA A 101 1.31 0.59 -17.15
C ALA A 101 0.65 0.92 -18.49
N ILE A 102 -0.23 1.93 -18.50
CA ILE A 102 -1.02 2.35 -19.66
C ILE A 102 -0.85 3.85 -19.85
N ARG A 103 -0.58 4.26 -21.08
CA ARG A 103 -0.49 5.68 -21.49
C ARG A 103 -1.67 6.04 -22.38
N GLU A 104 -2.13 7.30 -22.26
CA GLU A 104 -3.10 7.84 -23.22
C GLU A 104 -2.45 7.92 -24.60
N GLY A 105 -3.16 7.48 -25.65
CA GLY A 105 -2.74 7.62 -27.03
C GLY A 105 -2.93 6.42 -27.95
N ASP A 106 -2.76 5.20 -27.49
CA ASP A 106 -2.87 3.97 -28.30
C ASP A 106 -4.18 3.27 -27.97
N ASP A 107 -5.28 3.64 -28.61
CA ASP A 107 -6.62 3.06 -28.39
C ASP A 107 -7.10 3.07 -26.92
N VAL A 108 -6.46 3.91 -26.09
CA VAL A 108 -6.75 4.06 -24.67
C VAL A 108 -7.23 5.48 -24.38
N ARG A 109 -8.37 5.59 -23.72
CA ARG A 109 -8.91 6.84 -23.19
C ARG A 109 -8.75 6.86 -21.67
N VAL A 110 -8.18 7.93 -21.16
CA VAL A 110 -8.05 8.14 -19.72
C VAL A 110 -9.25 8.94 -19.22
N ALA A 111 -9.93 8.39 -18.21
CA ALA A 111 -11.04 9.06 -17.53
C ALA A 111 -10.58 9.59 -16.17
N SER A 112 -11.00 10.79 -15.80
CA SER A 112 -10.68 11.41 -14.51
C SER A 112 -11.47 10.83 -13.34
N GLY A 113 -12.52 10.06 -13.61
CA GLY A 113 -13.38 9.44 -12.60
C GLY A 113 -14.44 8.55 -13.21
N HIS A 114 -15.26 7.95 -12.34
CA HIS A 114 -16.26 6.96 -12.72
C HIS A 114 -17.33 7.52 -13.66
N GLU A 115 -17.78 8.77 -13.45
CA GLU A 115 -18.79 9.41 -14.30
C GLU A 115 -18.28 9.66 -15.71
N GLU A 116 -17.04 10.12 -15.85
CA GLU A 116 -16.41 10.30 -17.15
C GLU A 116 -16.18 8.95 -17.85
N ALA A 117 -15.71 7.95 -17.12
CA ALA A 117 -15.55 6.62 -17.66
C ALA A 117 -16.87 6.03 -18.18
N ALA A 118 -17.95 6.22 -17.45
CA ALA A 118 -19.28 5.80 -17.89
C ALA A 118 -19.74 6.54 -19.16
N ARG A 119 -19.55 7.86 -19.23
CA ARG A 119 -19.87 8.64 -20.43
C ARG A 119 -19.06 8.22 -21.64
N LEU A 120 -17.76 8.00 -21.45
CA LEU A 120 -16.88 7.53 -22.52
C LEU A 120 -17.30 6.13 -22.98
N ALA A 121 -17.59 5.21 -22.07
CA ALA A 121 -18.03 3.85 -22.41
C ALA A 121 -19.31 3.85 -23.25
N VAL A 122 -20.29 4.71 -22.94
CA VAL A 122 -21.53 4.84 -23.70
C VAL A 122 -21.31 5.50 -25.07
N SER A 123 -20.27 6.33 -25.20
CA SER A 123 -19.95 7.01 -26.48
C SER A 123 -19.31 6.07 -27.51
N PHE A 124 -18.78 4.94 -27.09
CA PHE A 124 -18.36 3.89 -28.02
C PHE A 124 -19.60 3.12 -28.45
N ASP A 125 -19.93 3.26 -29.72
CA ASP A 125 -21.01 2.51 -30.37
C ASP A 125 -20.61 1.03 -30.43
N ALA A 126 -20.62 0.37 -29.27
CA ALA A 126 -20.36 -1.06 -29.20
C ALA A 126 -21.65 -1.80 -29.54
N PRO A 127 -21.61 -2.77 -30.47
CA PRO A 127 -22.77 -3.58 -30.75
C PRO A 127 -23.18 -4.44 -29.55
#